data_729bb383293cc905716f438876a853cf
#
_entry.id   729bb383293cc905716f438876a853cf
#
_cell.length_a   1.000
_cell.length_b   1.000
_cell.length_c   1.000
_cell.angle_alpha   90.00
_cell.angle_beta   90.00
_cell.angle_gamma   90.00
#
_symmetry.space_group_name_H-M   'P 1'
#
loop_
_entity.id
_entity.type
_entity.pdbx_description
1 polymer ?
#
loop_
_entity_poly.entity_id
_entity_poly.type
_entity_poly.pdbx_seq_one_letter_code
_entity_poly.pdbx_strand_id
1 'polypeptide(L)'
;FGMMDKRNGIIHVVGPERGLTLPGMTIVCGDSHTSTHGAMGAVAFGIGTSEVEMVLASQCILQSRPKTMRITVDGELGKGVTAKDIALYMMSKMTTSGATGYFVEYAGSAIRNLTMEGRLTLCNLSIEMGARGGMVAPDEVTFEYIKGREYAPAGEEWEKALAYWKTLKSDENATFDKEVHFDAADIEPMITYGTNPGMGMGITQHIPTTDGMGEAAKALSLIHI
;
A
#
# COMPACT_ATOMS: atom_id res chain seq x y z
N PHE A 1 -21.14 1.22 -11.52
CA PHE A 1 -21.02 1.45 -12.96
C PHE A 1 -21.11 0.09 -13.68
N GLY A 2 -22.01 -0.05 -14.63
CA GLY A 2 -22.17 -1.28 -15.42
C GLY A 2 -21.07 -1.45 -16.48
N MET A 3 -21.00 -2.63 -17.10
CA MET A 3 -19.94 -2.97 -18.07
C MET A 3 -19.82 -1.99 -19.26
N MET A 4 -20.93 -1.33 -19.65
CA MET A 4 -20.94 -0.37 -20.77
C MET A 4 -20.79 1.08 -20.30
N ASP A 5 -20.65 1.35 -19.00
CA ASP A 5 -20.41 2.69 -18.46
C ASP A 5 -18.96 3.08 -18.71
N LYS A 6 -18.73 4.27 -19.24
CA LYS A 6 -17.37 4.81 -19.49
C LYS A 6 -16.56 4.99 -18.20
N ARG A 7 -17.20 4.99 -17.05
CA ARG A 7 -16.60 5.08 -15.71
C ARG A 7 -16.24 3.71 -15.13
N ASN A 8 -16.57 2.62 -15.83
CA ASN A 8 -16.23 1.28 -15.36
C ASN A 8 -14.71 1.07 -15.39
N GLY A 9 -14.19 0.43 -14.36
CA GLY A 9 -12.77 0.13 -14.21
C GLY A 9 -12.50 -0.62 -12.91
N ILE A 10 -11.24 -0.89 -12.65
CA ILE A 10 -10.79 -1.54 -11.41
C ILE A 10 -11.13 -0.62 -10.24
N ILE A 11 -11.80 -1.15 -9.22
CA ILE A 11 -12.29 -0.36 -8.08
C ILE A 11 -11.16 0.37 -7.35
N HIS A 12 -9.96 -0.21 -7.28
CA HIS A 12 -8.80 0.39 -6.65
C HIS A 12 -8.27 1.64 -7.38
N VAL A 13 -8.69 1.84 -8.63
CA VAL A 13 -8.42 3.04 -9.42
C VAL A 13 -9.65 3.95 -9.42
N VAL A 14 -10.80 3.41 -9.81
CA VAL A 14 -12.06 4.18 -9.92
C VAL A 14 -12.49 4.79 -8.60
N GLY A 15 -12.33 4.07 -7.48
CA GLY A 15 -12.69 4.55 -6.15
C GLY A 15 -11.96 5.84 -5.78
N PRO A 16 -10.61 5.86 -5.77
CA PRO A 16 -9.82 7.08 -5.54
C PRO A 16 -10.05 8.16 -6.59
N GLU A 17 -9.99 7.82 -7.88
CA GLU A 17 -10.11 8.80 -8.97
C GLU A 17 -11.46 9.52 -9.01
N ARG A 18 -12.51 8.88 -8.55
CA ARG A 18 -13.85 9.49 -8.51
C ARG A 18 -14.16 10.17 -7.18
N GLY A 19 -13.28 10.06 -6.17
CA GLY A 19 -13.55 10.58 -4.84
C GLY A 19 -14.55 9.74 -4.03
N LEU A 20 -14.70 8.46 -4.37
CA LEU A 20 -15.52 7.50 -3.63
C LEU A 20 -14.76 6.96 -2.41
N THR A 21 -13.43 6.90 -2.49
CA THR A 21 -12.55 6.52 -1.39
C THR A 21 -12.13 7.78 -0.64
N LEU A 22 -12.48 7.84 0.63
CA LEU A 22 -12.20 9.00 1.49
C LEU A 22 -11.45 8.57 2.76
N PRO A 23 -10.65 9.46 3.37
CA PRO A 23 -9.96 9.18 4.63
C PRO A 23 -10.93 8.78 5.75
N GLY A 24 -10.52 7.81 6.56
CA GLY A 24 -11.32 7.31 7.69
C GLY A 24 -12.41 6.30 7.33
N MET A 25 -12.60 5.99 6.04
CA MET A 25 -13.53 4.93 5.62
C MET A 25 -12.97 3.54 5.95
N THR A 26 -13.88 2.58 6.15
CA THR A 26 -13.57 1.14 6.11
C THR A 26 -14.03 0.60 4.77
N ILE A 27 -13.12 -0.03 4.03
CA ILE A 27 -13.38 -0.53 2.67
C ILE A 27 -13.02 -2.00 2.60
N VAL A 28 -13.97 -2.83 2.17
CA VAL A 28 -13.75 -4.26 1.94
C VAL A 28 -14.20 -4.64 0.53
N CYS A 29 -13.51 -5.57 -0.08
CA CYS A 29 -13.77 -6.04 -1.44
C CYS A 29 -13.24 -7.48 -1.59
N GLY A 30 -13.76 -8.24 -2.55
CA GLY A 30 -13.30 -9.60 -2.84
C GLY A 30 -11.93 -9.70 -3.53
N ASP A 31 -11.09 -8.69 -3.41
CA ASP A 31 -9.75 -8.60 -3.98
C ASP A 31 -8.74 -8.23 -2.89
N SER A 32 -7.62 -8.96 -2.82
CA SER A 32 -6.58 -8.73 -1.82
C SER A 32 -5.97 -7.32 -1.91
N HIS A 33 -5.83 -6.77 -3.13
CA HIS A 33 -5.26 -5.45 -3.36
C HIS A 33 -6.21 -4.28 -3.00
N THR A 34 -7.32 -4.56 -2.31
CA THR A 34 -8.16 -3.55 -1.65
C THR A 34 -7.34 -2.66 -0.71
N SER A 35 -6.21 -3.16 -0.19
CA SER A 35 -5.23 -2.38 0.57
C SER A 35 -4.77 -1.09 -0.12
N THR A 36 -4.87 -1.01 -1.46
CA THR A 36 -4.56 0.18 -2.26
C THR A 36 -5.27 1.44 -1.72
N HIS A 37 -6.53 1.29 -1.29
CA HIS A 37 -7.32 2.40 -0.74
C HIS A 37 -6.74 2.99 0.55
N GLY A 38 -5.82 2.27 1.22
CA GLY A 38 -5.10 2.76 2.39
C GLY A 38 -4.20 3.97 2.10
N ALA A 39 -3.82 4.19 0.83
CA ALA A 39 -3.12 5.39 0.38
C ALA A 39 -3.92 6.67 0.63
N MET A 40 -5.25 6.57 0.68
CA MET A 40 -6.17 7.66 0.98
C MET A 40 -6.43 7.82 2.49
N GLY A 41 -5.78 7.04 3.35
CA GLY A 41 -6.06 7.01 4.79
C GLY A 41 -7.32 6.22 5.16
N ALA A 42 -7.75 5.28 4.33
CA ALA A 42 -8.85 4.36 4.61
C ALA A 42 -8.33 3.05 5.21
N VAL A 43 -9.09 2.42 6.10
CA VAL A 43 -8.83 1.05 6.56
C VAL A 43 -9.38 0.10 5.51
N ALA A 44 -8.52 -0.46 4.68
CA ALA A 44 -8.92 -1.21 3.49
C ALA A 44 -8.22 -2.58 3.40
N PHE A 45 -9.00 -3.63 3.15
CA PHE A 45 -8.48 -4.99 3.07
C PHE A 45 -9.40 -5.92 2.26
N GLY A 46 -8.80 -6.97 1.68
CA GLY A 46 -9.51 -8.01 0.96
C GLY A 46 -10.25 -8.97 1.89
N ILE A 47 -11.41 -9.46 1.44
CA ILE A 47 -12.24 -10.45 2.13
C ILE A 47 -12.67 -11.56 1.18
N GLY A 48 -13.04 -12.71 1.73
CA GLY A 48 -13.54 -13.84 0.94
C GLY A 48 -14.96 -13.61 0.41
N THR A 49 -15.36 -14.40 -0.58
CA THR A 49 -16.68 -14.28 -1.24
C THR A 49 -17.84 -14.42 -0.26
N SER A 50 -17.77 -15.38 0.69
CA SER A 50 -18.81 -15.55 1.71
C SER A 50 -18.86 -14.37 2.70
N GLU A 51 -17.72 -13.73 2.93
CA GLU A 51 -17.68 -12.50 3.75
C GLU A 51 -18.27 -11.32 3.01
N VAL A 52 -18.09 -11.24 1.67
CA VAL A 52 -18.77 -10.23 0.83
C VAL A 52 -20.28 -10.36 0.93
N GLU A 53 -20.83 -11.58 0.86
CA GLU A 53 -22.25 -11.84 1.05
C GLU A 53 -22.73 -11.34 2.42
N MET A 54 -21.98 -11.66 3.48
CA MET A 54 -22.30 -11.22 4.85
C MET A 54 -22.30 -9.69 4.96
N VAL A 55 -21.30 -9.02 4.39
CA VAL A 55 -21.20 -7.56 4.41
C VAL A 55 -22.36 -6.92 3.64
N LEU A 56 -22.73 -7.45 2.48
CA LEU A 56 -23.86 -6.94 1.71
C LEU A 56 -25.20 -7.11 2.45
N ALA A 57 -25.35 -8.21 3.20
CA ALA A 57 -26.57 -8.49 3.95
C ALA A 57 -26.68 -7.70 5.27
N SER A 58 -25.56 -7.54 6.01
CA SER A 58 -25.58 -7.05 7.38
C SER A 58 -24.74 -5.78 7.62
N GLN A 59 -23.92 -5.39 6.66
CA GLN A 59 -22.88 -4.34 6.78
C GLN A 59 -21.89 -4.60 7.95
N CYS A 60 -21.78 -5.84 8.36
CA CYS A 60 -20.90 -6.26 9.45
C CYS A 60 -20.02 -7.43 9.01
N ILE A 61 -18.81 -7.49 9.58
CA ILE A 61 -17.90 -8.60 9.40
C ILE A 61 -17.13 -8.84 10.70
N LEU A 62 -16.92 -10.10 11.04
CA LEU A 62 -16.08 -10.48 12.17
C LEU A 62 -14.63 -10.60 11.73
N GLN A 63 -13.75 -9.79 12.29
CA GLN A 63 -12.32 -9.81 11.99
C GLN A 63 -11.49 -9.89 13.28
N SER A 64 -10.41 -10.68 13.22
CA SER A 64 -9.38 -10.62 14.25
C SER A 64 -8.60 -9.32 14.14
N ARG A 65 -8.34 -8.66 15.27
CA ARG A 65 -7.51 -7.46 15.29
C ARG A 65 -6.08 -7.81 14.83
N PRO A 66 -5.59 -7.25 13.73
CA PRO A 66 -4.20 -7.43 13.32
C PRO A 66 -3.27 -6.71 14.28
N LYS A 67 -2.01 -7.14 14.32
CA LYS A 67 -0.93 -6.36 14.92
C LYS A 67 -0.66 -5.12 14.09
N THR A 68 -0.07 -4.10 14.69
CA THR A 68 0.30 -2.85 14.02
C THR A 68 1.80 -2.83 13.73
N MET A 69 2.17 -2.40 12.51
CA MET A 69 3.56 -2.19 12.13
C MET A 69 3.71 -0.79 11.54
N ARG A 70 4.76 -0.07 11.97
CA ARG A 70 5.17 1.16 11.30
C ARG A 70 6.43 0.88 10.49
N ILE A 71 6.39 1.26 9.21
CA ILE A 71 7.58 1.28 8.34
C ILE A 71 7.87 2.73 8.00
N THR A 72 8.99 3.23 8.48
CA THR A 72 9.45 4.61 8.26
C THR A 72 10.53 4.62 7.19
N VAL A 73 10.36 5.45 6.16
CA VAL A 73 11.38 5.70 5.14
C VAL A 73 11.69 7.19 5.16
N ASP A 74 12.85 7.54 5.67
CA ASP A 74 13.29 8.94 5.75
C ASP A 74 14.37 9.24 4.72
N GLY A 75 14.55 10.54 4.44
CA GLY A 75 15.50 11.05 3.46
C GLY A 75 14.86 11.42 2.13
N GLU A 76 15.67 11.56 1.11
CA GLU A 76 15.27 11.88 -0.26
C GLU A 76 15.59 10.71 -1.18
N LEU A 77 14.63 10.33 -2.02
CA LEU A 77 14.80 9.26 -3.00
C LEU A 77 15.80 9.69 -4.08
N GLY A 78 16.70 8.77 -4.45
CA GLY A 78 17.62 8.96 -5.55
C GLY A 78 16.93 9.15 -6.90
N LYS A 79 17.66 9.69 -7.87
CA LYS A 79 17.14 9.89 -9.23
C LYS A 79 16.72 8.56 -9.85
N GLY A 80 15.49 8.50 -10.33
CA GLY A 80 14.92 7.32 -11.01
C GLY A 80 14.30 6.29 -10.06
N VAL A 81 14.40 6.50 -8.74
CA VAL A 81 13.74 5.65 -7.74
C VAL A 81 12.25 5.99 -7.67
N THR A 82 11.41 4.98 -7.71
CA THR A 82 9.94 5.07 -7.67
C THR A 82 9.38 4.41 -6.41
N ALA A 83 8.09 4.59 -6.15
CA ALA A 83 7.41 3.90 -5.04
C ALA A 83 7.48 2.37 -5.15
N LYS A 84 7.55 1.83 -6.38
CA LYS A 84 7.72 0.39 -6.60
C LYS A 84 9.10 -0.09 -6.13
N ASP A 85 10.14 0.73 -6.33
CA ASP A 85 11.50 0.40 -5.86
C ASP A 85 11.54 0.38 -4.34
N ILE A 86 10.85 1.30 -3.66
CA ILE A 86 10.69 1.28 -2.19
C ILE A 86 10.07 -0.05 -1.76
N ALA A 87 8.97 -0.48 -2.38
CA ALA A 87 8.29 -1.73 -2.04
C ALA A 87 9.19 -2.95 -2.28
N LEU A 88 9.88 -3.01 -3.43
CA LEU A 88 10.80 -4.09 -3.74
C LEU A 88 12.00 -4.12 -2.77
N TYR A 89 12.54 -2.96 -2.43
CA TYR A 89 13.62 -2.86 -1.45
C TYR A 89 13.17 -3.39 -0.08
N MET A 90 12.01 -2.97 0.41
CA MET A 90 11.46 -3.49 1.67
C MET A 90 11.29 -5.01 1.62
N MET A 91 10.72 -5.55 0.53
CA MET A 91 10.54 -7.00 0.37
C MET A 91 11.87 -7.76 0.29
N SER A 92 12.91 -7.18 -0.29
CA SER A 92 14.25 -7.78 -0.31
C SER A 92 14.89 -7.87 1.08
N LYS A 93 14.53 -6.96 2.01
CA LYS A 93 15.04 -6.92 3.39
C LYS A 93 14.15 -7.68 4.39
N MET A 94 12.84 -7.61 4.21
CA MET A 94 11.86 -8.16 5.15
C MET A 94 11.28 -9.50 4.70
N THR A 95 11.52 -9.92 3.47
CA THR A 95 10.89 -11.04 2.74
C THR A 95 9.42 -10.79 2.38
N THR A 96 8.85 -11.67 1.56
CA THR A 96 7.42 -11.66 1.19
C THR A 96 6.47 -12.06 2.35
N SER A 97 7.00 -12.40 3.51
CA SER A 97 6.23 -12.72 4.71
C SER A 97 6.52 -11.77 5.87
N GLY A 98 7.32 -10.72 5.64
CA GLY A 98 7.83 -9.83 6.68
C GLY A 98 6.76 -9.03 7.44
N ALA A 99 5.57 -8.85 6.84
CA ALA A 99 4.44 -8.15 7.41
C ALA A 99 3.22 -9.06 7.68
N THR A 100 3.41 -10.39 7.69
CA THR A 100 2.32 -11.34 7.93
C THR A 100 1.69 -11.12 9.31
N GLY A 101 0.38 -10.93 9.34
CA GLY A 101 -0.39 -10.68 10.57
C GLY A 101 -0.40 -9.21 11.02
N TYR A 102 0.21 -8.32 10.26
CA TYR A 102 0.25 -6.89 10.56
C TYR A 102 -0.65 -6.07 9.61
N PHE A 103 -1.14 -4.95 10.12
CA PHE A 103 -1.59 -3.80 9.34
C PHE A 103 -0.44 -2.78 9.37
N VAL A 104 -0.01 -2.30 8.20
CA VAL A 104 1.19 -1.49 8.06
C VAL A 104 0.84 -0.01 7.90
N GLU A 105 1.43 0.85 8.73
CA GLU A 105 1.48 2.31 8.50
C GLU A 105 2.82 2.66 7.85
N TYR A 106 2.77 3.30 6.69
CA TYR A 106 3.94 3.88 6.05
C TYR A 106 4.12 5.34 6.45
N ALA A 107 5.31 5.66 6.94
CA ALA A 107 5.67 6.97 7.48
C ALA A 107 7.05 7.41 6.98
N GLY A 108 7.46 8.61 7.35
CA GLY A 108 8.77 9.18 7.01
C GLY A 108 8.70 10.24 5.91
N SER A 109 9.79 10.99 5.76
CA SER A 109 9.85 12.11 4.82
C SER A 109 9.76 11.64 3.35
N ALA A 110 10.39 10.53 2.99
CA ALA A 110 10.32 9.98 1.65
C ALA A 110 8.87 9.57 1.28
N ILE A 111 8.11 9.00 2.23
CA ILE A 111 6.71 8.61 1.99
C ILE A 111 5.80 9.84 1.86
N ARG A 112 5.99 10.86 2.69
CA ARG A 112 5.21 12.11 2.59
C ARG A 112 5.42 12.83 1.26
N ASN A 113 6.62 12.72 0.70
CA ASN A 113 6.99 13.35 -0.58
C ASN A 113 6.51 12.55 -1.82
N LEU A 114 5.97 11.35 -1.65
CA LEU A 114 5.37 10.59 -2.75
C LEU A 114 4.12 11.28 -3.28
N THR A 115 3.93 11.20 -4.61
CA THR A 115 2.63 11.50 -5.22
C THR A 115 1.55 10.52 -4.74
N MET A 116 0.29 10.83 -4.96
CA MET A 116 -0.80 9.91 -4.60
C MET A 116 -0.65 8.57 -5.32
N GLU A 117 -0.28 8.57 -6.60
CA GLU A 117 -0.04 7.35 -7.40
C GLU A 117 1.10 6.50 -6.80
N GLY A 118 2.13 7.15 -6.27
CA GLY A 118 3.21 6.47 -5.54
C GLY A 118 2.71 5.82 -4.26
N ARG A 119 1.87 6.52 -3.48
CA ARG A 119 1.26 5.98 -2.26
C ARG A 119 0.28 4.83 -2.58
N LEU A 120 -0.51 4.95 -3.66
CA LEU A 120 -1.39 3.88 -4.14
C LEU A 120 -0.57 2.63 -4.49
N THR A 121 0.56 2.79 -5.19
CA THR A 121 1.48 1.70 -5.53
C THR A 121 2.04 1.02 -4.26
N LEU A 122 2.47 1.80 -3.28
CA LEU A 122 3.06 1.29 -2.05
C LEU A 122 2.03 0.50 -1.21
N CYS A 123 0.84 1.05 -1.01
CA CYS A 123 -0.24 0.38 -0.29
C CYS A 123 -0.77 -0.85 -1.04
N ASN A 124 -0.79 -0.81 -2.38
CA ASN A 124 -1.12 -1.96 -3.23
C ASN A 124 -0.15 -3.12 -2.96
N LEU A 125 1.16 -2.86 -3.00
CA LEU A 125 2.20 -3.88 -2.83
C LEU A 125 2.39 -4.36 -1.39
N SER A 126 1.68 -3.81 -0.41
CA SER A 126 1.70 -4.28 0.99
C SER A 126 1.29 -5.75 1.11
N ILE A 127 0.39 -6.20 0.24
CA ILE A 127 -0.12 -7.58 0.22
C ILE A 127 0.99 -8.55 -0.15
N GLU A 128 1.93 -8.15 -1.00
CA GLU A 128 3.08 -8.96 -1.42
C GLU A 128 4.10 -9.19 -0.28
N MET A 129 4.01 -8.42 0.81
CA MET A 129 4.75 -8.66 2.06
C MET A 129 3.94 -9.47 3.08
N GLY A 130 2.76 -9.95 2.72
CA GLY A 130 1.85 -10.68 3.60
C GLY A 130 1.08 -9.78 4.57
N ALA A 131 1.11 -8.46 4.41
CA ALA A 131 0.35 -7.55 5.26
C ALA A 131 -1.16 -7.72 5.08
N ARG A 132 -1.94 -7.47 6.14
CA ARG A 132 -3.40 -7.41 6.07
C ARG A 132 -3.87 -6.20 5.25
N GLY A 133 -3.13 -5.12 5.33
CA GLY A 133 -3.31 -3.89 4.57
C GLY A 133 -2.17 -2.93 4.85
N GLY A 134 -2.07 -1.89 4.04
CA GLY A 134 -1.12 -0.81 4.21
C GLY A 134 -1.83 0.52 4.13
N MET A 135 -1.36 1.52 4.87
CA MET A 135 -1.94 2.86 4.83
C MET A 135 -0.88 3.95 4.96
N VAL A 136 -1.22 5.10 4.44
CA VAL A 136 -0.51 6.36 4.64
C VAL A 136 -1.46 7.33 5.34
N ALA A 137 -1.00 8.02 6.37
CA ALA A 137 -1.80 9.05 7.03
C ALA A 137 -2.21 10.13 6.01
N PRO A 138 -3.49 10.54 5.98
CA PRO A 138 -3.94 11.56 5.05
C PRO A 138 -3.29 12.91 5.38
N ASP A 139 -2.82 13.60 4.36
CA ASP A 139 -2.16 14.90 4.43
C ASP A 139 -2.57 15.78 3.23
N GLU A 140 -1.87 16.87 3.03
CA GLU A 140 -2.15 17.84 1.97
C GLU A 140 -2.14 17.20 0.58
N VAL A 141 -1.27 16.21 0.31
CA VAL A 141 -1.25 15.46 -0.96
C VAL A 141 -2.57 14.70 -1.16
N THR A 142 -3.06 14.07 -0.10
CA THR A 142 -4.34 13.37 -0.11
C THR A 142 -5.51 14.34 -0.32
N PHE A 143 -5.51 15.46 0.39
CA PHE A 143 -6.61 16.43 0.32
C PHE A 143 -6.69 17.09 -1.06
N GLU A 144 -5.57 17.50 -1.64
CA GLU A 144 -5.54 18.05 -2.99
C GLU A 144 -5.95 17.03 -4.05
N TYR A 145 -5.59 15.75 -3.86
CA TYR A 145 -6.00 14.69 -4.77
C TYR A 145 -7.51 14.45 -4.77
N ILE A 146 -8.18 14.56 -3.61
CA ILE A 146 -9.64 14.35 -3.46
C ILE A 146 -10.44 15.57 -3.94
N LYS A 147 -9.91 16.77 -3.74
CA LYS A 147 -10.64 18.02 -3.94
C LYS A 147 -11.22 18.16 -5.36
N GLY A 148 -12.51 18.43 -5.42
CA GLY A 148 -13.22 18.66 -6.68
C GLY A 148 -13.54 17.41 -7.50
N ARG A 149 -13.28 16.20 -6.98
CA ARG A 149 -13.70 14.96 -7.64
C ARG A 149 -15.21 14.77 -7.56
N GLU A 150 -15.75 13.97 -8.49
CA GLU A 150 -17.20 13.83 -8.74
C GLU A 150 -18.02 13.48 -7.49
N TYR A 151 -17.47 12.60 -6.62
CA TYR A 151 -18.16 12.13 -5.41
C TYR A 151 -17.51 12.65 -4.12
N ALA A 152 -16.55 13.53 -4.22
CA ALA A 152 -15.93 14.15 -3.04
C ALA A 152 -16.88 15.15 -2.39
N PRO A 153 -16.80 15.36 -1.07
CA PRO A 153 -17.53 16.43 -0.41
C PRO A 153 -17.23 17.79 -1.04
N ALA A 154 -18.20 18.69 -1.03
CA ALA A 154 -18.06 20.04 -1.57
C ALA A 154 -18.64 21.09 -0.61
N GLY A 155 -18.22 22.36 -0.74
CA GLY A 155 -18.72 23.46 0.09
C GLY A 155 -18.49 23.22 1.58
N GLU A 156 -19.53 23.42 2.39
CA GLU A 156 -19.45 23.25 3.84
C GLU A 156 -19.12 21.80 4.28
N GLU A 157 -19.56 20.80 3.51
CA GLU A 157 -19.24 19.40 3.80
C GLU A 157 -17.77 19.10 3.58
N TRP A 158 -17.13 19.77 2.62
CA TRP A 158 -15.68 19.69 2.45
C TRP A 158 -14.92 20.19 3.66
N GLU A 159 -15.30 21.34 4.21
CA GLU A 159 -14.64 21.94 5.38
C GLU A 159 -14.79 21.05 6.62
N LYS A 160 -15.97 20.46 6.83
CA LYS A 160 -16.21 19.50 7.92
C LYS A 160 -15.35 18.23 7.73
N ALA A 161 -15.34 17.67 6.53
CA ALA A 161 -14.57 16.49 6.19
C ALA A 161 -13.06 16.74 6.40
N LEU A 162 -12.56 17.86 5.89
CA LEU A 162 -11.16 18.24 6.02
C LEU A 162 -10.73 18.41 7.49
N ALA A 163 -11.59 19.05 8.30
CA ALA A 163 -11.34 19.18 9.73
C ALA A 163 -11.23 17.81 10.42
N TYR A 164 -12.11 16.86 10.06
CA TYR A 164 -12.06 15.49 10.57
C TYR A 164 -10.83 14.73 10.05
N TRP A 165 -10.54 14.78 8.76
CA TRP A 165 -9.42 14.04 8.17
C TRP A 165 -8.06 14.42 8.75
N LYS A 166 -7.88 15.68 9.12
CA LYS A 166 -6.66 16.16 9.79
C LYS A 166 -6.43 15.54 11.17
N THR A 167 -7.44 14.95 11.78
CA THR A 167 -7.33 14.25 13.07
C THR A 167 -6.93 12.77 12.93
N LEU A 168 -6.86 12.24 11.71
CA LEU A 168 -6.68 10.79 11.48
C LEU A 168 -5.23 10.32 11.45
N LYS A 169 -4.27 11.23 11.52
CA LYS A 169 -2.85 10.82 11.65
C LYS A 169 -2.59 10.21 13.03
N SER A 170 -1.68 9.27 13.10
CA SER A 170 -1.23 8.68 14.35
C SER A 170 -0.62 9.75 15.28
N ASP A 171 -0.88 9.62 16.58
CA ASP A 171 -0.29 10.50 17.60
C ASP A 171 1.24 10.36 17.63
N GLU A 172 1.94 11.42 18.09
CA GLU A 172 3.41 11.43 18.15
C GLU A 172 3.97 10.32 19.06
N ASN A 173 3.22 9.93 20.09
CA ASN A 173 3.56 8.89 21.04
C ASN A 173 2.83 7.56 20.78
N ALA A 174 2.27 7.39 19.59
CA ALA A 174 1.65 6.12 19.20
C ALA A 174 2.67 4.97 19.24
N THR A 175 2.27 3.84 19.80
CA THR A 175 3.11 2.64 19.89
C THR A 175 2.66 1.60 18.88
N PHE A 176 3.62 0.90 18.29
CA PHE A 176 3.39 -0.17 17.32
C PHE A 176 3.96 -1.48 17.86
N ASP A 177 3.36 -2.61 17.45
CA ASP A 177 3.89 -3.92 17.82
C ASP A 177 5.25 -4.20 17.15
N LYS A 178 5.50 -3.54 16.00
CA LYS A 178 6.80 -3.59 15.29
C LYS A 178 7.06 -2.28 14.58
N GLU A 179 8.30 -1.83 14.66
CA GLU A 179 8.79 -0.68 13.88
C GLU A 179 9.99 -1.07 13.04
N VAL A 180 10.03 -0.58 11.81
CA VAL A 180 11.12 -0.79 10.85
C VAL A 180 11.47 0.57 10.25
N HIS A 181 12.77 0.83 10.13
CA HIS A 181 13.27 2.08 9.56
C HIS A 181 14.20 1.80 8.40
N PHE A 182 14.05 2.58 7.32
CA PHE A 182 14.90 2.57 6.14
C PHE A 182 15.34 3.99 5.81
N ASP A 183 16.55 4.13 5.30
CA ASP A 183 17.04 5.37 4.70
C ASP A 183 16.74 5.35 3.19
N ALA A 184 16.11 6.41 2.69
CA ALA A 184 15.81 6.54 1.27
C ALA A 184 17.07 6.57 0.40
N ALA A 185 18.20 7.00 0.96
CA ALA A 185 19.49 7.01 0.26
C ALA A 185 20.03 5.60 -0.06
N ASP A 186 19.60 4.58 0.68
CA ASP A 186 19.97 3.18 0.45
C ASP A 186 19.15 2.52 -0.67
N ILE A 187 18.11 3.20 -1.16
CA ILE A 187 17.19 2.68 -2.17
C ILE A 187 17.64 3.14 -3.55
N GLU A 188 18.01 2.20 -4.39
CA GLU A 188 18.28 2.42 -5.81
C GLU A 188 17.15 1.85 -6.68
N PRO A 189 17.11 2.14 -7.99
CA PRO A 189 16.18 1.46 -8.89
C PRO A 189 16.34 -0.06 -8.78
N MET A 190 15.24 -0.78 -8.62
CA MET A 190 15.22 -2.20 -8.28
C MET A 190 14.79 -3.06 -9.46
N ILE A 191 15.36 -4.25 -9.54
CA ILE A 191 14.92 -5.33 -10.43
C ILE A 191 14.66 -6.59 -9.63
N THR A 192 13.92 -7.52 -10.19
CA THR A 192 13.78 -8.88 -9.64
C THR A 192 14.52 -9.88 -10.54
N TYR A 193 15.23 -10.81 -9.93
CA TYR A 193 16.02 -11.85 -10.64
C TYR A 193 15.38 -13.25 -10.55
N GLY A 194 14.15 -13.35 -10.06
CA GLY A 194 13.46 -14.61 -9.86
C GLY A 194 11.94 -14.49 -9.87
N THR A 195 11.26 -15.45 -9.25
CA THR A 195 9.81 -15.69 -9.38
C THR A 195 8.94 -14.99 -8.34
N ASN A 196 9.55 -14.29 -7.37
CA ASN A 196 8.79 -13.57 -6.37
C ASN A 196 9.46 -12.21 -6.04
N PRO A 197 8.70 -11.23 -5.55
CA PRO A 197 9.21 -9.88 -5.30
C PRO A 197 10.26 -9.80 -4.16
N GLY A 198 10.37 -10.83 -3.32
CA GLY A 198 11.45 -10.93 -2.33
C GLY A 198 12.82 -11.20 -2.95
N MET A 199 12.86 -11.62 -4.23
CA MET A 199 14.08 -11.75 -5.03
C MET A 199 14.42 -10.42 -5.72
N GLY A 200 14.25 -9.31 -5.01
CA GLY A 200 14.61 -7.97 -5.45
C GLY A 200 16.06 -7.66 -5.21
N MET A 201 16.67 -6.91 -6.11
CA MET A 201 18.04 -6.39 -5.99
C MET A 201 18.15 -5.02 -6.65
N GLY A 202 19.11 -4.23 -6.21
CA GLY A 202 19.41 -2.95 -6.85
C GLY A 202 20.04 -3.15 -8.24
N ILE A 203 19.77 -2.22 -9.15
CA ILE A 203 20.22 -2.29 -10.54
C ILE A 203 21.74 -2.27 -10.68
N THR A 204 22.46 -1.76 -9.68
CA THR A 204 23.93 -1.72 -9.67
C THR A 204 24.56 -2.98 -9.07
N GLN A 205 23.75 -3.87 -8.50
CA GLN A 205 24.23 -5.09 -7.85
C GLN A 205 24.39 -6.23 -8.85
N HIS A 206 25.20 -7.22 -8.47
CA HIS A 206 25.30 -8.45 -9.25
C HIS A 206 24.23 -9.44 -8.85
N ILE A 207 23.67 -10.14 -9.85
CA ILE A 207 22.73 -11.23 -9.61
C ILE A 207 23.40 -12.25 -8.67
N PRO A 208 22.74 -12.62 -7.55
CA PRO A 208 23.28 -13.60 -6.62
C PRO A 208 23.58 -14.93 -7.30
N THR A 209 24.65 -15.62 -6.85
CA THR A 209 24.92 -16.97 -7.32
C THR A 209 23.81 -17.93 -6.91
N THR A 210 23.64 -19.00 -7.67
CA THR A 210 22.61 -20.01 -7.37
C THR A 210 23.05 -21.01 -6.28
N ASP A 211 24.20 -20.76 -5.65
CA ASP A 211 24.73 -21.59 -4.59
C ASP A 211 23.76 -21.66 -3.40
N GLY A 212 23.46 -22.88 -2.99
CA GLY A 212 22.45 -23.10 -1.92
C GLY A 212 21.00 -23.07 -2.33
N MET A 213 20.68 -22.74 -3.59
CA MET A 213 19.30 -22.84 -4.10
C MET A 213 18.96 -24.29 -4.47
N GLY A 214 17.69 -24.68 -4.26
CA GLY A 214 17.16 -25.95 -4.79
C GLY A 214 17.11 -25.94 -6.31
N GLU A 215 17.15 -27.12 -6.95
CA GLU A 215 17.22 -27.26 -8.41
C GLU A 215 16.08 -26.55 -9.16
N ALA A 216 14.85 -26.60 -8.65
CA ALA A 216 13.71 -25.88 -9.23
C ALA A 216 13.91 -24.36 -9.19
N ALA A 217 14.43 -23.82 -8.07
CA ALA A 217 14.71 -22.40 -7.94
C ALA A 217 15.87 -21.94 -8.84
N LYS A 218 16.89 -22.79 -9.01
CA LYS A 218 17.98 -22.55 -9.95
C LYS A 218 17.47 -22.48 -11.40
N ALA A 219 16.65 -23.45 -11.81
CA ALA A 219 16.09 -23.49 -13.16
C ALA A 219 15.25 -22.25 -13.47
N LEU A 220 14.44 -21.79 -12.51
CA LEU A 220 13.58 -20.60 -12.67
C LEU A 220 14.38 -19.30 -12.66
N SER A 221 15.43 -19.18 -11.87
CA SER A 221 16.26 -17.96 -11.85
C SER A 221 17.08 -17.78 -13.13
N LEU A 222 17.43 -18.86 -13.82
CA LEU A 222 18.21 -18.83 -15.06
C LEU A 222 17.36 -18.62 -16.34
N ILE A 223 16.03 -18.75 -16.27
CA ILE A 223 15.14 -18.54 -17.41
C ILE A 223 15.00 -17.06 -17.78
N HIS A 224 15.27 -16.16 -16.85
CA HIS A 224 15.04 -14.72 -16.98
C HIS A 224 16.32 -13.88 -17.08
N ILE A 225 17.47 -14.50 -17.26
CA ILE A 225 18.77 -13.84 -17.44
C ILE A 225 19.20 -13.88 -18.90
#